data_8fde56c8f5f6b5cd372ac9fc18339fa0
#
_entry.id   8fde56c8f5f6b5cd372ac9fc18339fa0
#
_cell.length_a   1.000
_cell.length_b   1.000
_cell.length_c   1.000
_cell.angle_alpha   90.00
_cell.angle_beta   90.00
_cell.angle_gamma   90.00
#
_symmetry.space_group_name_H-M   'P 1'
#
loop_
_entity.id
_entity.type
_entity.pdbx_description
1 polymer ?
#
loop_
_entity_poly.entity_id
_entity_poly.type
_entity_poly.pdbx_seq_one_letter_code
_entity_poly.pdbx_strand_id
1 'polypeptide(L)'
;MADLTKIYKGMQNGAETINDNFNKLNAASVQKTGNETIAGTKTFQDLVNVKDLKATGSVGFGRTSQAPWATSYFSSGQLNFTRIGNLVFIMGWANTNSIPAGTSPASPLPNGFKPKASLGAVRLVTTEGHKYEIGTDGKLTFRTAIPADNSFTPTTVCFITDDDFPA
;
A
#
# COMPACT_ATOMS: atom_id res chain seq x y z
N MET A 1 20.49 20.31 -16.70
CA MET A 1 21.61 19.85 -17.57
C MET A 1 22.70 20.91 -17.46
N ALA A 2 23.97 20.52 -17.33
CA ALA A 2 25.06 21.50 -17.31
C ALA A 2 25.17 22.22 -18.67
N ASP A 3 25.32 23.55 -18.64
CA ASP A 3 25.52 24.34 -19.84
C ASP A 3 27.02 24.33 -20.21
N LEU A 4 27.38 23.44 -21.15
CA LEU A 4 28.76 23.19 -21.58
C LEU A 4 29.14 24.05 -22.77
N THR A 5 30.33 24.61 -22.70
CA THR A 5 30.88 25.40 -23.81
C THR A 5 31.45 24.48 -24.91
N LYS A 6 31.06 24.71 -26.14
CA LYS A 6 31.59 23.95 -27.31
C LYS A 6 33.08 24.21 -27.50
N ILE A 7 33.84 23.14 -27.65
CA ILE A 7 35.30 23.19 -27.92
C ILE A 7 35.54 22.89 -29.39
N TYR A 8 36.42 23.65 -30.01
CA TYR A 8 36.75 23.49 -31.41
C TYR A 8 38.25 23.67 -31.68
N LYS A 9 38.73 23.15 -32.79
CA LYS A 9 40.14 23.22 -33.18
C LYS A 9 40.60 24.68 -33.32
N GLY A 10 41.71 25.05 -32.68
CA GLY A 10 42.26 26.42 -32.71
C GLY A 10 41.60 27.39 -31.75
N MET A 11 40.75 26.90 -30.83
CA MET A 11 40.15 27.73 -29.78
C MET A 11 41.27 28.26 -28.85
N GLN A 12 41.33 29.60 -28.67
CA GLN A 12 42.10 30.17 -27.57
C GLN A 12 41.49 29.73 -26.23
N ASN A 13 42.31 29.48 -25.26
CA ASN A 13 41.87 29.01 -23.92
C ASN A 13 41.09 27.67 -23.95
N GLY A 14 41.42 26.78 -24.89
CA GLY A 14 40.74 25.47 -24.97
C GLY A 14 40.94 24.62 -23.74
N ALA A 15 42.10 24.70 -23.11
CA ALA A 15 42.38 23.94 -21.86
C ALA A 15 41.55 24.44 -20.70
N GLU A 16 41.43 25.74 -20.52
CA GLU A 16 40.58 26.37 -19.49
C GLU A 16 39.10 26.03 -19.73
N THR A 17 38.64 26.07 -20.97
CA THR A 17 37.26 25.71 -21.32
C THR A 17 36.96 24.25 -21.00
N ILE A 18 37.92 23.34 -21.24
CA ILE A 18 37.81 21.94 -20.84
C ILE A 18 37.66 21.81 -19.32
N ASN A 19 38.53 22.45 -18.56
CA ASN A 19 38.49 22.42 -17.11
C ASN A 19 37.18 23.01 -16.58
N ASP A 20 36.70 24.12 -17.10
CA ASP A 20 35.42 24.72 -16.72
C ASP A 20 34.24 23.82 -17.03
N ASN A 21 34.24 23.11 -18.16
CA ASN A 21 33.23 22.15 -18.50
C ASN A 21 33.21 20.97 -17.50
N PHE A 22 34.39 20.46 -17.11
CA PHE A 22 34.45 19.41 -16.05
C PHE A 22 33.96 19.90 -14.71
N ASN A 23 34.30 21.13 -14.33
CA ASN A 23 33.80 21.72 -13.08
C ASN A 23 32.27 21.87 -13.09
N LYS A 24 31.69 22.32 -14.22
CA LYS A 24 30.25 22.42 -14.41
C LYS A 24 29.56 21.04 -14.36
N LEU A 25 30.15 20.01 -14.97
CA LEU A 25 29.64 18.64 -14.91
C LEU A 25 29.69 18.09 -13.49
N ASN A 26 30.82 18.30 -12.80
CA ASN A 26 30.98 17.83 -11.42
C ASN A 26 29.95 18.49 -10.48
N ALA A 27 29.74 19.80 -10.62
CA ALA A 27 28.75 20.55 -9.84
C ALA A 27 27.29 20.15 -10.14
N ALA A 28 27.03 19.63 -11.37
CA ALA A 28 25.71 19.18 -11.77
C ALA A 28 25.45 17.69 -11.49
N SER A 29 26.47 16.95 -11.06
CA SER A 29 26.38 15.52 -10.77
C SER A 29 26.03 15.26 -9.31
N VAL A 30 25.27 14.19 -9.07
CA VAL A 30 25.06 13.68 -7.72
C VAL A 30 26.34 12.97 -7.28
N GLN A 31 26.93 13.41 -6.18
CA GLN A 31 28.18 12.85 -5.67
C GLN A 31 27.93 11.49 -4.97
N LYS A 32 28.96 10.63 -4.99
CA LYS A 32 28.87 9.32 -4.33
C LYS A 32 28.95 9.39 -2.80
N THR A 33 29.46 10.49 -2.28
CA THR A 33 29.67 10.70 -0.83
C THR A 33 29.30 12.13 -0.45
N GLY A 34 28.86 12.31 0.77
CA GLY A 34 28.45 13.60 1.31
C GLY A 34 26.93 13.82 1.29
N ASN A 35 26.50 15.00 1.71
CA ASN A 35 25.11 15.40 1.72
C ASN A 35 24.79 16.16 0.43
N GLU A 36 23.81 15.68 -0.31
CA GLU A 36 23.37 16.26 -1.57
C GLU A 36 21.94 16.77 -1.46
N THR A 37 21.67 17.94 -2.05
CA THR A 37 20.31 18.44 -2.25
C THR A 37 19.94 18.25 -3.71
N ILE A 38 18.98 17.34 -3.97
CA ILE A 38 18.49 17.05 -5.31
C ILE A 38 17.13 17.71 -5.49
N ALA A 39 17.09 18.82 -6.22
CA ALA A 39 15.85 19.57 -6.47
C ALA A 39 15.04 18.96 -7.64
N GLY A 40 13.76 19.26 -7.67
CA GLY A 40 12.80 18.83 -8.69
C GLY A 40 12.36 17.37 -8.53
N THR A 41 11.47 16.94 -9.44
CA THR A 41 10.96 15.55 -9.45
C THR A 41 12.02 14.60 -9.98
N LYS A 42 12.23 13.50 -9.27
CA LYS A 42 13.10 12.39 -9.71
C LYS A 42 12.26 11.13 -9.87
N THR A 43 12.43 10.46 -11.00
CA THR A 43 11.81 9.15 -11.28
C THR A 43 12.91 8.11 -11.31
N PHE A 44 12.74 7.08 -10.49
CA PHE A 44 13.60 5.91 -10.48
C PHE A 44 12.82 4.75 -11.09
N GLN A 45 13.39 4.09 -12.09
CA GLN A 45 12.75 2.94 -12.76
C GLN A 45 13.00 1.63 -12.01
N ASP A 46 14.10 1.57 -11.27
CA ASP A 46 14.52 0.41 -10.51
C ASP A 46 14.32 0.61 -9.00
N LEU A 47 14.57 -0.47 -8.24
CA LEU A 47 14.48 -0.45 -6.79
C LEU A 47 15.47 0.56 -6.18
N VAL A 48 14.96 1.44 -5.35
CA VAL A 48 15.76 2.38 -4.56
C VAL A 48 15.88 1.87 -3.12
N ASN A 49 17.09 1.50 -2.71
CA ASN A 49 17.38 1.11 -1.33
C ASN A 49 17.70 2.35 -0.50
N VAL A 50 16.88 2.64 0.49
CA VAL A 50 17.04 3.77 1.41
C VAL A 50 17.20 3.22 2.82
N LYS A 51 18.25 3.59 3.51
CA LYS A 51 18.44 3.19 4.91
C LYS A 51 17.40 3.85 5.81
N ASP A 52 17.24 5.16 5.67
CA ASP A 52 16.31 5.97 6.44
C ASP A 52 15.57 6.92 5.49
N LEU A 53 14.24 6.91 5.51
CA LEU A 53 13.41 7.83 4.74
C LEU A 53 12.69 8.79 5.68
N LYS A 54 13.06 10.09 5.63
CA LYS A 54 12.33 11.17 6.30
C LYS A 54 11.58 11.98 5.26
N ALA A 55 10.27 11.87 5.24
CA ALA A 55 9.41 12.70 4.41
C ALA A 55 8.81 13.84 5.25
N THR A 56 8.91 15.08 4.75
CA THR A 56 8.25 16.27 5.36
C THR A 56 6.89 16.55 4.75
N GLY A 57 6.51 15.81 3.72
CA GLY A 57 5.23 15.85 3.03
C GLY A 57 4.57 14.48 3.01
N SER A 58 3.59 14.30 2.11
CA SER A 58 2.91 13.03 1.93
C SER A 58 3.81 11.97 1.30
N VAL A 59 3.78 10.77 1.82
CA VAL A 59 4.37 9.59 1.16
C VAL A 59 3.24 8.84 0.46
N GLY A 60 3.27 8.83 -0.87
CA GLY A 60 2.33 8.04 -1.67
C GLY A 60 2.85 6.61 -1.83
N PHE A 61 2.08 5.63 -1.37
CA PHE A 61 2.33 4.23 -1.71
C PHE A 61 1.65 3.95 -3.05
N GLY A 62 2.43 3.78 -4.11
CA GLY A 62 1.94 3.69 -5.49
C GLY A 62 1.02 2.51 -5.79
N ARG A 63 0.86 1.56 -4.87
CA ARG A 63 -0.05 0.42 -5.01
C ARG A 63 -1.07 0.43 -3.88
N THR A 64 -2.25 0.94 -4.21
CA THR A 64 -3.45 0.83 -3.38
C THR A 64 -4.54 0.12 -4.17
N SER A 65 -5.32 -0.69 -3.53
CA SER A 65 -6.50 -1.32 -4.12
C SER A 65 -7.63 -1.33 -3.12
N GLN A 66 -8.86 -1.23 -3.61
CA GLN A 66 -10.06 -1.31 -2.79
C GLN A 66 -11.01 -2.35 -3.37
N ALA A 67 -11.63 -3.13 -2.52
CA ALA A 67 -12.63 -4.10 -2.89
C ALA A 67 -13.82 -4.01 -1.92
N PRO A 68 -15.02 -3.67 -2.41
CA PRO A 68 -16.24 -3.81 -1.65
C PRO A 68 -16.57 -5.30 -1.48
N TRP A 69 -17.05 -5.67 -0.32
CA TRP A 69 -17.48 -7.03 -0.04
C TRP A 69 -18.83 -7.01 0.66
N ALA A 70 -19.77 -7.69 0.07
CA ALA A 70 -21.10 -7.90 0.60
C ALA A 70 -21.46 -9.38 0.53
N THR A 71 -22.42 -9.79 1.32
CA THR A 71 -22.88 -11.18 1.39
C THR A 71 -24.40 -11.19 1.53
N SER A 72 -25.04 -12.31 1.20
CA SER A 72 -26.49 -12.51 1.43
C SER A 72 -26.92 -12.40 2.89
N TYR A 73 -25.97 -12.45 3.83
CA TYR A 73 -26.23 -12.22 5.24
C TYR A 73 -26.35 -10.74 5.63
N PHE A 74 -25.99 -9.83 4.73
CA PHE A 74 -26.19 -8.41 4.95
C PHE A 74 -27.51 -7.96 4.30
N SER A 75 -28.40 -7.40 5.10
CA SER A 75 -29.65 -6.81 4.61
C SER A 75 -29.42 -5.45 3.96
N SER A 76 -28.38 -4.73 4.39
CA SER A 76 -27.93 -3.48 3.80
C SER A 76 -26.48 -3.20 4.19
N GLY A 77 -25.82 -2.27 3.45
CA GLY A 77 -24.42 -1.92 3.68
C GLY A 77 -23.45 -2.92 3.10
N GLN A 78 -22.18 -2.66 3.33
CA GLN A 78 -21.07 -3.50 2.87
C GLN A 78 -19.80 -3.24 3.68
N LEU A 79 -18.88 -4.17 3.67
CA LEU A 79 -17.51 -3.94 4.11
C LEU A 79 -16.64 -3.53 2.93
N ASN A 80 -15.62 -2.73 3.21
CA ASN A 80 -14.61 -2.33 2.24
C ASN A 80 -13.25 -2.80 2.73
N PHE A 81 -12.56 -3.50 1.86
CA PHE A 81 -11.18 -3.92 2.07
C PHE A 81 -10.28 -2.97 1.32
N THR A 82 -9.41 -2.26 2.02
CA THR A 82 -8.42 -1.37 1.42
C THR A 82 -7.05 -1.96 1.62
N ARG A 83 -6.31 -2.14 0.54
CA ARG A 83 -4.95 -2.66 0.56
C ARG A 83 -3.94 -1.56 0.23
N ILE A 84 -2.90 -1.44 1.05
CA ILE A 84 -1.76 -0.55 0.84
C ILE A 84 -0.49 -1.40 0.99
N GLY A 85 0.19 -1.66 -0.12
CA GLY A 85 1.29 -2.63 -0.13
C GLY A 85 0.80 -4.01 0.37
N ASN A 86 1.38 -4.51 1.45
CA ASN A 86 0.99 -5.79 2.06
C ASN A 86 0.04 -5.64 3.26
N LEU A 87 -0.43 -4.44 3.57
CA LEU A 87 -1.40 -4.20 4.63
C LEU A 87 -2.81 -4.15 4.07
N VAL A 88 -3.72 -4.87 4.68
CA VAL A 88 -5.16 -4.86 4.37
C VAL A 88 -5.91 -4.29 5.56
N PHE A 89 -6.71 -3.28 5.30
CA PHE A 89 -7.61 -2.65 6.26
C PHE A 89 -9.04 -3.04 5.95
N ILE A 90 -9.84 -3.29 7.00
CA ILE A 90 -11.28 -3.54 6.89
C ILE A 90 -12.01 -2.34 7.45
N MET A 91 -12.92 -1.79 6.67
CA MET A 91 -13.75 -0.64 7.04
C MET A 91 -15.18 -0.85 6.54
N GLY A 92 -16.11 -0.09 7.09
CA GLY A 92 -17.50 -0.11 6.68
C GLY A 92 -18.44 -0.64 7.75
N TRP A 93 -19.68 -0.79 7.39
CA TRP A 93 -20.73 -1.33 8.23
C TRP A 93 -21.79 -2.05 7.38
N ALA A 94 -22.50 -2.96 7.98
CA ALA A 94 -23.65 -3.59 7.37
C ALA A 94 -24.73 -3.88 8.41
N ASN A 95 -25.97 -3.85 8.01
CA ASN A 95 -27.04 -4.47 8.80
C ASN A 95 -27.13 -5.94 8.40
N THR A 96 -27.42 -6.80 9.37
CA THR A 96 -27.43 -8.24 9.14
C THR A 96 -28.85 -8.80 9.08
N ASN A 97 -29.02 -9.82 8.26
CA ASN A 97 -30.06 -10.83 8.50
C ASN A 97 -29.64 -11.70 9.71
N SER A 98 -30.50 -12.58 10.18
CA SER A 98 -30.11 -13.52 11.23
C SER A 98 -28.97 -14.44 10.74
N ILE A 99 -27.86 -14.46 11.47
CA ILE A 99 -26.65 -15.24 11.16
C ILE A 99 -26.37 -16.24 12.30
N PRO A 100 -26.53 -17.54 12.09
CA PRO A 100 -26.12 -18.54 13.07
C PRO A 100 -24.61 -18.56 13.31
N ALA A 101 -24.19 -18.89 14.53
CA ALA A 101 -22.78 -19.13 14.82
C ALA A 101 -22.22 -20.27 13.97
N GLY A 102 -20.95 -20.16 13.59
CA GLY A 102 -20.27 -21.12 12.72
C GLY A 102 -20.56 -20.93 11.22
N THR A 103 -21.40 -19.98 10.85
CA THR A 103 -21.76 -19.73 9.46
C THR A 103 -20.63 -19.02 8.72
N SER A 104 -20.39 -19.45 7.48
CA SER A 104 -19.50 -18.77 6.55
C SER A 104 -20.27 -18.41 5.27
N PRO A 105 -20.22 -17.15 4.80
CA PRO A 105 -20.76 -16.80 3.50
C PRO A 105 -20.11 -17.62 2.36
N ALA A 106 -20.87 -17.87 1.32
CA ALA A 106 -20.37 -18.61 0.15
C ALA A 106 -19.29 -17.84 -0.62
N SER A 107 -19.32 -16.50 -0.54
CA SER A 107 -18.34 -15.65 -1.23
C SER A 107 -17.10 -15.44 -0.34
N PRO A 108 -15.94 -15.93 -0.74
CA PRO A 108 -14.69 -15.60 -0.05
C PRO A 108 -14.34 -14.12 -0.26
N LEU A 109 -13.34 -13.64 0.48
CA LEU A 109 -12.77 -12.31 0.22
C LEU A 109 -12.23 -12.21 -1.21
N PRO A 110 -12.24 -11.01 -1.79
CA PRO A 110 -11.61 -10.79 -3.08
C PRO A 110 -10.15 -11.24 -3.11
N ASN A 111 -9.68 -11.66 -4.29
CA ASN A 111 -8.27 -12.01 -4.47
C ASN A 111 -7.37 -10.81 -4.14
N GLY A 112 -6.23 -11.07 -3.54
CA GLY A 112 -5.32 -10.02 -3.10
C GLY A 112 -5.59 -9.49 -1.70
N PHE A 113 -6.62 -10.00 -0.99
CA PHE A 113 -7.02 -9.51 0.33
C PHE A 113 -7.07 -10.61 1.41
N LYS A 114 -6.50 -11.77 1.15
CA LYS A 114 -6.49 -12.87 2.13
C LYS A 114 -5.39 -12.68 3.17
N PRO A 115 -5.62 -13.12 4.43
CA PRO A 115 -4.57 -13.11 5.43
C PRO A 115 -3.37 -13.98 5.01
N LYS A 116 -2.17 -13.53 5.37
CA LYS A 116 -0.94 -14.27 5.14
C LYS A 116 -0.98 -15.65 5.79
N ALA A 117 -0.68 -16.69 5.01
CA ALA A 117 -0.78 -18.08 5.45
C ALA A 117 0.03 -18.37 6.73
N SER A 118 1.22 -17.78 6.85
CA SER A 118 2.11 -17.98 8.01
C SER A 118 1.59 -17.35 9.32
N LEU A 119 0.60 -16.45 9.25
CA LEU A 119 0.01 -15.79 10.43
C LEU A 119 -1.25 -16.51 10.93
N GLY A 120 -1.78 -17.45 10.14
CA GLY A 120 -3.02 -18.14 10.44
C GLY A 120 -4.25 -17.25 10.26
N ALA A 121 -5.39 -17.73 10.79
CA ALA A 121 -6.65 -16.98 10.69
C ALA A 121 -6.64 -15.73 11.56
N VAL A 122 -7.18 -14.63 11.03
CA VAL A 122 -7.33 -13.36 11.74
C VAL A 122 -8.64 -13.37 12.51
N ARG A 123 -8.57 -13.28 13.83
CA ARG A 123 -9.74 -13.27 14.72
C ARG A 123 -10.09 -11.85 15.13
N LEU A 124 -11.34 -11.51 14.97
CA LEU A 124 -11.82 -10.14 15.01
C LEU A 124 -13.11 -10.04 15.82
N VAL A 125 -13.42 -8.82 16.21
CA VAL A 125 -14.67 -8.49 16.92
C VAL A 125 -15.28 -7.24 16.29
N THR A 126 -16.60 -7.14 16.29
CA THR A 126 -17.31 -5.91 15.90
C THR A 126 -17.45 -4.98 17.10
N THR A 127 -17.86 -3.75 16.86
CA THR A 127 -18.19 -2.77 17.91
C THR A 127 -19.29 -3.27 18.84
N GLU A 128 -20.18 -4.13 18.34
CA GLU A 128 -21.28 -4.75 19.07
C GLU A 128 -20.85 -6.03 19.84
N GLY A 129 -19.59 -6.41 19.74
CA GLY A 129 -19.04 -7.57 20.44
C GLY A 129 -19.18 -8.91 19.71
N HIS A 130 -19.67 -8.92 18.46
CA HIS A 130 -19.77 -10.14 17.67
C HIS A 130 -18.39 -10.60 17.19
N LYS A 131 -18.09 -11.88 17.40
CA LYS A 131 -16.80 -12.48 17.02
C LYS A 131 -16.87 -13.07 15.62
N TYR A 132 -15.86 -12.81 14.83
CA TYR A 132 -15.70 -13.40 13.51
C TYR A 132 -14.22 -13.67 13.21
N GLU A 133 -13.97 -14.42 12.19
CA GLU A 133 -12.62 -14.84 11.82
C GLU A 133 -12.50 -14.84 10.30
N ILE A 134 -11.35 -14.42 9.79
CA ILE A 134 -10.97 -14.52 8.38
C ILE A 134 -9.89 -15.57 8.26
N GLY A 135 -10.21 -16.66 7.57
CA GLY A 135 -9.27 -17.74 7.30
C GLY A 135 -8.23 -17.35 6.24
N THR A 136 -7.14 -18.08 6.22
CA THR A 136 -6.08 -17.91 5.18
C THR A 136 -6.57 -18.29 3.78
N ASP A 137 -7.68 -19.00 3.67
CA ASP A 137 -8.40 -19.28 2.43
C ASP A 137 -9.30 -18.10 1.98
N GLY A 138 -9.37 -17.02 2.78
CA GLY A 138 -10.21 -15.86 2.54
C GLY A 138 -11.66 -16.05 2.97
N LYS A 139 -12.02 -17.14 3.64
CA LYS A 139 -13.37 -17.31 4.16
C LYS A 139 -13.56 -16.51 5.45
N LEU A 140 -14.64 -15.73 5.50
CA LEU A 140 -15.09 -15.11 6.73
C LEU A 140 -16.04 -16.08 7.45
N THR A 141 -15.82 -16.32 8.72
CA THR A 141 -16.66 -17.19 9.56
C THR A 141 -17.18 -16.40 10.76
N PHE A 142 -18.49 -16.36 10.93
CA PHE A 142 -19.11 -15.75 12.12
C PHE A 142 -19.01 -16.72 13.30
N ARG A 143 -18.27 -16.35 14.34
CA ARG A 143 -18.05 -17.21 15.51
C ARG A 143 -19.11 -17.07 16.59
N THR A 144 -19.88 -15.98 16.58
CA THR A 144 -21.09 -15.78 17.40
C THR A 144 -22.30 -15.60 16.51
N ALA A 145 -23.46 -16.01 16.98
CA ALA A 145 -24.72 -15.70 16.32
C ALA A 145 -24.96 -14.19 16.32
N ILE A 146 -25.52 -13.68 15.23
CA ILE A 146 -25.88 -12.27 15.08
C ILE A 146 -27.39 -12.22 14.79
N PRO A 147 -28.20 -11.51 15.60
CA PRO A 147 -29.62 -11.34 15.33
C PRO A 147 -29.88 -10.59 14.01
N ALA A 148 -31.08 -10.72 13.47
CA ALA A 148 -31.52 -9.87 12.37
C ALA A 148 -31.58 -8.40 12.80
N ASP A 149 -31.43 -7.51 11.84
CA ASP A 149 -31.45 -6.06 12.00
C ASP A 149 -30.40 -5.53 12.99
N ASN A 150 -29.34 -6.29 13.18
CA ASN A 150 -28.20 -5.86 14.01
C ASN A 150 -27.11 -5.24 13.14
N SER A 151 -26.36 -4.32 13.72
CA SER A 151 -25.19 -3.74 13.07
C SER A 151 -24.02 -4.72 13.09
N PHE A 152 -23.30 -4.79 12.01
CA PHE A 152 -22.01 -5.47 11.88
C PHE A 152 -20.96 -4.45 11.47
N THR A 153 -20.31 -3.87 12.46
CA THR A 153 -19.27 -2.84 12.25
C THR A 153 -17.94 -3.39 12.76
N PRO A 154 -17.04 -3.82 11.89
CA PRO A 154 -15.69 -4.22 12.30
C PRO A 154 -15.01 -3.11 13.08
N THR A 155 -14.41 -3.44 14.22
CA THR A 155 -13.42 -2.55 14.81
C THR A 155 -12.28 -2.36 13.81
N THR A 156 -11.62 -1.21 13.81
CA THR A 156 -10.52 -0.93 12.87
C THR A 156 -9.51 -2.06 12.92
N VAL A 157 -9.37 -2.77 11.83
CA VAL A 157 -8.53 -3.95 11.73
C VAL A 157 -7.61 -3.81 10.54
N CYS A 158 -6.35 -4.14 10.76
CA CYS A 158 -5.44 -4.42 9.66
C CYS A 158 -4.77 -5.76 9.85
N PHE A 159 -4.45 -6.41 8.75
CA PHE A 159 -3.65 -7.63 8.73
C PHE A 159 -2.71 -7.62 7.52
N ILE A 160 -1.72 -8.52 7.55
CA ILE A 160 -0.76 -8.67 6.45
C ILE A 160 -1.27 -9.72 5.47
N THR A 161 -1.13 -9.43 4.19
CA THR A 161 -1.34 -10.37 3.08
C THR A 161 -0.03 -10.63 2.34
N ASP A 162 0.12 -11.84 1.79
CA ASP A 162 1.15 -12.21 0.82
C ASP A 162 0.55 -12.61 -0.55
N ASP A 163 -0.75 -12.41 -0.70
CA ASP A 163 -1.39 -12.55 -2.01
C ASP A 163 -0.77 -11.60 -3.05
N ASP A 164 -0.84 -11.97 -4.30
CA ASP A 164 -0.53 -11.06 -5.40
C ASP A 164 -1.38 -9.80 -5.32
N PHE A 165 -0.82 -8.68 -5.75
CA PHE A 165 -1.57 -7.43 -5.76
C PHE A 165 -2.69 -7.50 -6.79
N PRO A 166 -3.93 -7.09 -6.47
CA PRO A 166 -5.02 -7.09 -7.45
C PRO A 166 -4.63 -6.34 -8.73
N ALA A 167 -4.98 -6.91 -9.87
CA ALA A 167 -4.73 -6.34 -11.20
C ALA A 167 -5.55 -5.07 -11.44
#